data_c996e2a14c1f52b680ffe9180498077e
#
_entry.id   c996e2a14c1f52b680ffe9180498077e
#
_cell.length_a   1.000
_cell.length_b   1.000
_cell.length_c   1.000
_cell.angle_alpha   90.00
_cell.angle_beta   90.00
_cell.angle_gamma   90.00
#
_symmetry.space_group_name_H-M   'P 1'
#
loop_
_entity.id
_entity.type
_entity.pdbx_description
1 polymer ?
#
loop_
_entity_poly.entity_id
_entity_poly.type
_entity_poly.pdbx_seq_one_letter_code
_entity_poly.pdbx_strand_id
1 'polypeptide(L)'
;LAIPLGLSLRQIAWEANVSRSANGYIKDQFGDRASVSKIEIDFDADPIVVNATVFTPKILAGANEQSSRVISRTLGRLIAVKITQFKVDSGADAQSAELAAARAQAQAQQAEIQVNRLRENLALIAGVSMDDVTLDTSKRRAMVIAKPLPGASLASYYALEQRVAAGAKNWTIKLQPPAMALPELTITDGAVDPASSNNLNLIIWASERIGLPLGMNGTAADRAVVKEALTAKNVTIGQESDMAIPNGGVRLRWLAPSESMGAQQ
;
A
#
# COMPACT_ATOMS: atom_id res chain seq x y z
N LEU A 1 0.64 -29.51 -25.85
CA LEU A 1 0.59 -28.01 -25.73
C LEU A 1 -0.82 -27.43 -25.89
N ALA A 2 -1.89 -28.21 -26.03
CA ALA A 2 -3.29 -27.74 -26.21
C ALA A 2 -4.14 -27.78 -24.91
N ILE A 3 -3.60 -28.30 -23.81
CA ILE A 3 -4.35 -28.51 -22.56
C ILE A 3 -4.70 -27.22 -21.80
N PRO A 4 -3.85 -26.17 -21.70
CA PRO A 4 -4.19 -24.96 -20.95
C PRO A 4 -5.32 -24.13 -21.57
N LEU A 5 -5.46 -24.12 -22.89
CA LEU A 5 -6.50 -23.34 -23.59
C LEU A 5 -7.92 -23.89 -23.33
N GLY A 6 -8.05 -25.21 -23.27
CA GLY A 6 -9.34 -25.87 -23.00
C GLY A 6 -9.86 -25.68 -21.59
N LEU A 7 -8.95 -25.62 -20.61
CA LEU A 7 -9.30 -25.34 -19.21
C LEU A 7 -9.78 -23.89 -19.03
N SER A 8 -9.11 -22.93 -19.66
CA SER A 8 -9.51 -21.50 -19.61
C SER A 8 -10.87 -21.25 -20.24
N LEU A 9 -11.16 -21.85 -21.38
CA LEU A 9 -12.47 -21.75 -22.05
C LEU A 9 -13.60 -22.34 -21.20
N ARG A 10 -13.35 -23.46 -20.54
CA ARG A 10 -14.33 -24.10 -19.66
C ARG A 10 -14.61 -23.25 -18.42
N GLN A 11 -13.58 -22.62 -17.87
CA GLN A 11 -13.72 -21.69 -16.73
C GLN A 11 -14.54 -20.46 -17.12
N ILE A 12 -14.21 -19.79 -18.23
CA ILE A 12 -14.94 -18.63 -18.73
C ILE A 12 -16.41 -18.95 -19.00
N ALA A 13 -16.69 -20.12 -19.63
CA ALA A 13 -18.05 -20.56 -19.89
C ALA A 13 -18.83 -20.81 -18.58
N TRP A 14 -18.16 -21.36 -17.57
CA TRP A 14 -18.76 -21.61 -16.26
C TRP A 14 -19.03 -20.28 -15.51
N GLU A 15 -18.11 -19.34 -15.47
CA GLU A 15 -18.27 -18.01 -14.88
C GLU A 15 -19.41 -17.23 -15.54
N ALA A 16 -19.52 -17.29 -16.87
CA ALA A 16 -20.64 -16.71 -17.61
C ALA A 16 -21.98 -17.36 -17.24
N ASN A 17 -22.02 -18.66 -16.99
CA ASN A 17 -23.22 -19.37 -16.54
C ASN A 17 -23.63 -18.97 -15.12
N VAL A 18 -22.65 -18.86 -14.18
CA VAL A 18 -22.88 -18.37 -12.82
C VAL A 18 -23.48 -16.98 -12.85
N SER A 19 -22.88 -16.06 -13.62
CA SER A 19 -23.33 -14.69 -13.76
C SER A 19 -24.77 -14.61 -14.31
N ARG A 20 -25.10 -15.39 -15.32
CA ARG A 20 -26.43 -15.44 -15.92
C ARG A 20 -27.46 -15.99 -14.93
N SER A 21 -27.14 -17.09 -14.24
CA SER A 21 -28.04 -17.73 -13.28
C SER A 21 -28.29 -16.85 -12.07
N ALA A 22 -27.26 -16.18 -11.54
CA ALA A 22 -27.38 -15.25 -10.41
C ALA A 22 -28.25 -14.04 -10.81
N ASN A 23 -27.99 -13.43 -11.97
CA ASN A 23 -28.78 -12.30 -12.48
C ASN A 23 -30.25 -12.68 -12.68
N GLY A 24 -30.50 -13.80 -13.34
CA GLY A 24 -31.87 -14.28 -13.60
C GLY A 24 -32.64 -14.52 -12.31
N TYR A 25 -32.06 -15.29 -11.39
CA TYR A 25 -32.74 -15.64 -10.15
C TYR A 25 -33.00 -14.41 -9.26
N ILE A 26 -32.02 -13.51 -9.11
CA ILE A 26 -32.21 -12.29 -8.29
C ILE A 26 -33.30 -11.40 -8.88
N LYS A 27 -33.36 -11.21 -10.21
CA LYS A 27 -34.45 -10.48 -10.86
C LYS A 27 -35.81 -11.12 -10.62
N ASP A 28 -35.91 -12.42 -10.80
CA ASP A 28 -37.18 -13.14 -10.62
C ASP A 28 -37.67 -13.12 -9.17
N GLN A 29 -36.74 -13.20 -8.21
CA GLN A 29 -37.06 -13.18 -6.78
C GLN A 29 -37.69 -11.86 -6.32
N PHE A 30 -37.27 -10.74 -6.88
CA PHE A 30 -37.77 -9.41 -6.47
C PHE A 30 -38.89 -8.87 -7.39
N GLY A 31 -39.09 -9.49 -8.57
CA GLY A 31 -40.12 -9.16 -9.53
C GLY A 31 -39.93 -7.81 -10.23
N ASP A 32 -40.88 -7.49 -11.12
CA ASP A 32 -40.77 -6.35 -12.06
C ASP A 32 -40.76 -4.96 -11.39
N ARG A 33 -41.18 -4.85 -10.13
CA ARG A 33 -41.21 -3.57 -9.39
C ARG A 33 -39.89 -3.27 -8.66
N ALA A 34 -38.93 -4.19 -8.69
CA ALA A 34 -37.62 -4.00 -8.12
C ALA A 34 -36.59 -3.77 -9.23
N SER A 35 -35.59 -2.95 -8.95
CA SER A 35 -34.47 -2.71 -9.85
C SER A 35 -33.20 -3.29 -9.25
N VAL A 36 -32.55 -4.19 -9.99
CA VAL A 36 -31.22 -4.70 -9.65
C VAL A 36 -30.20 -3.74 -10.24
N SER A 37 -29.53 -2.99 -9.38
CA SER A 37 -28.56 -1.95 -9.80
C SER A 37 -27.19 -2.52 -10.10
N LYS A 38 -26.72 -3.51 -9.32
CA LYS A 38 -25.37 -4.07 -9.45
C LYS A 38 -25.38 -5.53 -9.02
N ILE A 39 -24.66 -6.35 -9.77
CA ILE A 39 -24.26 -7.70 -9.33
C ILE A 39 -22.77 -7.86 -9.58
N GLU A 40 -22.03 -8.16 -8.53
CA GLU A 40 -20.61 -8.48 -8.57
C GLU A 40 -20.40 -9.89 -8.06
N ILE A 41 -19.55 -10.64 -8.72
CA ILE A 41 -19.24 -12.01 -8.36
C ILE A 41 -17.74 -12.12 -8.14
N ASP A 42 -17.39 -12.53 -6.94
CA ASP A 42 -16.02 -12.85 -6.57
C ASP A 42 -15.82 -14.36 -6.75
N PHE A 43 -15.18 -14.73 -7.84
CA PHE A 43 -14.89 -16.11 -8.20
C PHE A 43 -13.68 -16.69 -7.46
N ASP A 44 -12.84 -15.83 -6.88
CA ASP A 44 -11.63 -16.22 -6.16
C ASP A 44 -11.93 -16.56 -4.69
N ALA A 45 -13.11 -16.15 -4.20
CA ALA A 45 -13.55 -16.49 -2.85
C ALA A 45 -14.01 -17.95 -2.72
N ASP A 46 -13.76 -18.57 -1.58
CA ASP A 46 -14.27 -19.90 -1.22
C ASP A 46 -15.08 -19.82 0.09
N PRO A 47 -16.42 -19.96 0.05
CA PRO A 47 -17.27 -20.11 -1.14
C PRO A 47 -17.33 -18.84 -2.02
N ILE A 48 -17.65 -19.02 -3.31
CA ILE A 48 -17.86 -17.91 -4.26
C ILE A 48 -18.90 -16.94 -3.69
N VAL A 49 -18.63 -15.64 -3.78
CA VAL A 49 -19.50 -14.61 -3.22
C VAL A 49 -20.18 -13.82 -4.34
N VAL A 50 -21.50 -13.76 -4.31
CA VAL A 50 -22.32 -12.90 -5.16
C VAL A 50 -22.83 -11.71 -4.33
N ASN A 51 -22.38 -10.50 -4.65
CA ASN A 51 -22.87 -9.27 -4.05
C ASN A 51 -23.88 -8.61 -4.99
N ALA A 52 -25.10 -8.38 -4.53
CA ALA A 52 -26.13 -7.72 -5.31
C ALA A 52 -26.71 -6.51 -4.57
N THR A 53 -26.99 -5.46 -5.32
CA THR A 53 -27.72 -4.27 -4.82
C THR A 53 -29.06 -4.21 -5.50
N VAL A 54 -30.13 -4.24 -4.70
CA VAL A 54 -31.52 -4.26 -5.20
C VAL A 54 -32.32 -3.13 -4.59
N PHE A 55 -32.96 -2.33 -5.42
CA PHE A 55 -33.94 -1.34 -5.02
C PHE A 55 -35.33 -1.98 -5.12
N THR A 56 -36.04 -2.05 -4.00
CA THR A 56 -37.33 -2.75 -3.93
C THR A 56 -38.35 -1.96 -3.09
N PRO A 57 -39.64 -1.95 -3.49
CA PRO A 57 -40.68 -1.31 -2.68
C PRO A 57 -40.93 -2.06 -1.36
N LYS A 58 -40.54 -3.35 -1.29
CA LYS A 58 -40.73 -4.18 -0.10
C LYS A 58 -39.46 -5.00 0.17
N ILE A 59 -38.89 -4.83 1.36
CA ILE A 59 -37.75 -5.62 1.81
C ILE A 59 -38.17 -7.07 2.01
N LEU A 60 -37.45 -8.01 1.40
CA LEU A 60 -37.65 -9.43 1.54
C LEU A 60 -36.71 -9.99 2.61
N ALA A 61 -37.27 -10.36 3.76
CA ALA A 61 -36.48 -11.04 4.79
C ALA A 61 -36.03 -12.43 4.29
N GLY A 62 -34.77 -12.81 4.60
CA GLY A 62 -34.21 -14.10 4.19
C GLY A 62 -33.86 -14.23 2.72
N ALA A 63 -33.83 -13.14 1.96
CA ALA A 63 -33.48 -13.14 0.53
C ALA A 63 -32.07 -13.70 0.30
N ASN A 64 -31.11 -13.40 1.17
CA ASN A 64 -29.73 -13.87 1.08
C ASN A 64 -29.64 -15.40 1.17
N GLU A 65 -30.26 -15.99 2.18
CA GLU A 65 -30.23 -17.42 2.46
C GLU A 65 -30.99 -18.20 1.36
N GLN A 66 -32.10 -17.64 0.90
CA GLN A 66 -32.90 -18.25 -0.14
C GLN A 66 -32.15 -18.25 -1.46
N SER A 67 -31.57 -17.12 -1.86
CA SER A 67 -30.76 -16.99 -3.07
C SER A 67 -29.53 -17.89 -3.02
N SER A 68 -28.80 -17.90 -1.89
CA SER A 68 -27.65 -18.77 -1.72
C SER A 68 -28.01 -20.24 -1.91
N ARG A 69 -29.12 -20.71 -1.30
CA ARG A 69 -29.59 -22.10 -1.45
C ARG A 69 -29.98 -22.47 -2.86
N VAL A 70 -30.73 -21.61 -3.51
CA VAL A 70 -31.23 -21.92 -4.87
C VAL A 70 -30.11 -21.89 -5.89
N ILE A 71 -29.29 -20.83 -5.88
CA ILE A 71 -28.19 -20.67 -6.81
C ILE A 71 -27.15 -21.78 -6.61
N SER A 72 -26.80 -22.11 -5.34
CA SER A 72 -25.88 -23.21 -5.04
C SER A 72 -26.40 -24.56 -5.54
N ARG A 73 -27.71 -24.81 -5.39
CA ARG A 73 -28.33 -26.06 -5.87
C ARG A 73 -28.33 -26.13 -7.41
N THR A 74 -28.63 -25.03 -8.09
CA THR A 74 -28.67 -24.97 -9.56
C THR A 74 -27.28 -25.15 -10.17
N LEU A 75 -26.26 -24.65 -9.53
CA LEU A 75 -24.87 -24.65 -10.06
C LEU A 75 -24.00 -25.79 -9.50
N GLY A 76 -24.51 -26.54 -8.53
CA GLY A 76 -23.80 -27.67 -7.92
C GLY A 76 -22.56 -27.29 -7.10
N ARG A 77 -22.45 -26.01 -6.70
CA ARG A 77 -21.35 -25.47 -5.87
C ARG A 77 -21.89 -24.55 -4.79
N LEU A 78 -21.16 -24.46 -3.67
CA LEU A 78 -21.49 -23.51 -2.61
C LEU A 78 -21.26 -22.08 -3.09
N ILE A 79 -22.33 -21.28 -3.05
CA ILE A 79 -22.31 -19.86 -3.41
C ILE A 79 -22.97 -19.07 -2.28
N ALA A 80 -22.25 -18.12 -1.72
CA ALA A 80 -22.75 -17.17 -0.74
C ALA A 80 -23.33 -15.96 -1.47
N VAL A 81 -24.59 -15.63 -1.23
CA VAL A 81 -25.22 -14.44 -1.83
C VAL A 81 -25.46 -13.40 -0.75
N LYS A 82 -25.01 -12.20 -0.99
CA LYS A 82 -25.22 -11.01 -0.16
C LYS A 82 -26.02 -9.99 -0.96
N ILE A 83 -27.28 -9.81 -0.62
CA ILE A 83 -28.17 -8.84 -1.27
C ILE A 83 -28.38 -7.65 -0.33
N THR A 84 -27.91 -6.49 -0.74
CA THR A 84 -28.20 -5.23 -0.07
C THR A 84 -29.49 -4.68 -0.65
N GLN A 85 -30.55 -4.62 0.16
CA GLN A 85 -31.86 -4.16 -0.26
C GLN A 85 -32.08 -2.72 0.20
N PHE A 86 -32.46 -1.87 -0.75
CA PHE A 86 -32.87 -0.49 -0.47
C PHE A 86 -34.37 -0.37 -0.71
N LYS A 87 -35.13 0.03 0.31
CA LYS A 87 -36.54 0.30 0.16
C LYS A 87 -36.73 1.61 -0.60
N VAL A 88 -37.49 1.56 -1.69
CA VAL A 88 -37.76 2.71 -2.57
C VAL A 88 -39.26 2.83 -2.75
N ASP A 89 -39.82 3.96 -2.34
CA ASP A 89 -41.18 4.29 -2.73
C ASP A 89 -41.20 4.79 -4.18
N SER A 90 -42.18 4.36 -4.95
CA SER A 90 -42.27 4.60 -6.39
C SER A 90 -42.32 6.10 -6.71
N GLY A 91 -41.25 6.63 -7.30
CA GLY A 91 -41.21 8.02 -7.77
C GLY A 91 -39.81 8.66 -7.69
N ALA A 92 -39.74 9.89 -7.24
CA ALA A 92 -38.53 10.70 -7.16
C ALA A 92 -37.39 10.08 -6.27
N ASP A 93 -37.76 9.24 -5.29
CA ASP A 93 -36.81 8.61 -4.38
C ASP A 93 -36.01 7.47 -5.04
N ALA A 94 -36.60 6.76 -6.00
CA ALA A 94 -35.90 5.73 -6.76
C ALA A 94 -34.75 6.33 -7.61
N GLN A 95 -35.05 7.46 -8.26
CA GLN A 95 -34.08 8.17 -9.08
C GLN A 95 -32.94 8.78 -8.25
N SER A 96 -33.25 9.28 -7.06
CA SER A 96 -32.23 9.82 -6.13
C SER A 96 -31.34 8.72 -5.57
N ALA A 97 -31.88 7.54 -5.25
CA ALA A 97 -31.13 6.39 -4.78
C ALA A 97 -30.24 5.79 -5.87
N GLU A 98 -30.70 5.71 -7.11
CA GLU A 98 -29.91 5.27 -8.25
C GLU A 98 -28.73 6.22 -8.55
N LEU A 99 -28.99 7.52 -8.50
CA LEU A 99 -27.96 8.56 -8.62
C LEU A 99 -26.94 8.48 -7.48
N ALA A 100 -27.36 8.22 -6.24
CA ALA A 100 -26.47 8.06 -5.10
C ALA A 100 -25.61 6.81 -5.25
N ALA A 101 -26.16 5.68 -5.68
CA ALA A 101 -25.44 4.45 -5.95
C ALA A 101 -24.43 4.61 -7.09
N ALA A 102 -24.81 5.27 -8.19
CA ALA A 102 -23.91 5.56 -9.30
C ALA A 102 -22.74 6.47 -8.88
N ARG A 103 -23.01 7.49 -8.04
CA ARG A 103 -21.96 8.35 -7.50
C ARG A 103 -21.01 7.59 -6.58
N ALA A 104 -21.52 6.74 -5.69
CA ALA A 104 -20.70 5.92 -4.81
C ALA A 104 -19.79 4.96 -5.60
N GLN A 105 -20.34 4.37 -6.66
CA GLN A 105 -19.57 3.50 -7.56
C GLN A 105 -18.47 4.26 -8.31
N ALA A 106 -18.79 5.43 -8.86
CA ALA A 106 -17.81 6.28 -9.54
C ALA A 106 -16.69 6.73 -8.58
N GLN A 107 -17.02 7.06 -7.33
CA GLN A 107 -16.03 7.39 -6.30
C GLN A 107 -15.13 6.22 -5.93
N ALA A 108 -15.69 5.01 -5.81
CA ALA A 108 -14.92 3.80 -5.53
C ALA A 108 -13.94 3.48 -6.67
N GLN A 109 -14.40 3.54 -7.92
CA GLN A 109 -13.53 3.36 -9.10
C GLN A 109 -12.43 4.42 -9.17
N GLN A 110 -12.75 5.66 -8.86
CA GLN A 110 -11.77 6.75 -8.87
C GLN A 110 -10.72 6.57 -7.77
N ALA A 111 -11.13 6.09 -6.59
CA ALA A 111 -10.21 5.75 -5.51
C ALA A 111 -9.26 4.60 -5.91
N GLU A 112 -9.75 3.57 -6.55
CA GLU A 112 -8.96 2.45 -7.05
C GLU A 112 -7.92 2.90 -8.11
N ILE A 113 -8.35 3.74 -9.06
CA ILE A 113 -7.43 4.31 -10.06
C ILE A 113 -6.32 5.11 -9.38
N GLN A 114 -6.64 5.90 -8.36
CA GLN A 114 -5.63 6.67 -7.62
C GLN A 114 -4.64 5.78 -6.87
N VAL A 115 -5.12 4.69 -6.24
CA VAL A 115 -4.28 3.70 -5.56
C VAL A 115 -3.34 3.01 -6.55
N ASN A 116 -3.85 2.60 -7.70
CA ASN A 116 -3.04 1.96 -8.75
C ASN A 116 -1.99 2.91 -9.32
N ARG A 117 -2.32 4.16 -9.58
CA ARG A 117 -1.35 5.19 -10.00
C ARG A 117 -0.26 5.42 -8.94
N LEU A 118 -0.63 5.45 -7.66
CA LEU A 118 0.36 5.57 -6.59
C LEU A 118 1.32 4.37 -6.58
N ARG A 119 0.79 3.16 -6.76
CA ARG A 119 1.59 1.92 -6.86
C ARG A 119 2.55 1.97 -8.04
N GLU A 120 2.08 2.33 -9.22
CA GLU A 120 2.91 2.48 -10.42
C GLU A 120 4.03 3.50 -10.23
N ASN A 121 3.71 4.67 -9.69
CA ASN A 121 4.69 5.71 -9.42
C ASN A 121 5.77 5.25 -8.43
N LEU A 122 5.36 4.57 -7.35
CA LEU A 122 6.31 4.02 -6.37
C LEU A 122 7.20 2.94 -6.96
N ALA A 123 6.63 2.02 -7.75
CA ALA A 123 7.38 0.98 -8.45
C ALA A 123 8.42 1.60 -9.41
N LEU A 124 8.00 2.60 -10.19
CA LEU A 124 8.87 3.27 -11.15
C LEU A 124 10.05 3.97 -10.47
N ILE A 125 9.80 4.77 -9.43
CA ILE A 125 10.89 5.51 -8.73
C ILE A 125 11.81 4.60 -7.93
N ALA A 126 11.30 3.47 -7.45
CA ALA A 126 12.10 2.48 -6.72
C ALA A 126 12.83 1.49 -7.63
N GLY A 127 12.53 1.48 -8.94
CA GLY A 127 13.10 0.55 -9.90
C GLY A 127 12.69 -0.90 -9.67
N VAL A 128 11.46 -1.14 -9.21
CA VAL A 128 10.91 -2.46 -8.84
C VAL A 128 9.62 -2.74 -9.58
N SER A 129 9.08 -3.96 -9.44
CA SER A 129 7.76 -4.29 -9.96
C SER A 129 6.65 -3.70 -9.08
N MET A 130 5.42 -3.59 -9.60
CA MET A 130 4.26 -3.14 -8.82
C MET A 130 3.92 -4.10 -7.66
N ASP A 131 4.26 -5.37 -7.79
CA ASP A 131 4.04 -6.39 -6.76
C ASP A 131 4.96 -6.22 -5.54
N ASP A 132 6.10 -5.54 -5.72
CA ASP A 132 7.05 -5.22 -4.66
C ASP A 132 6.63 -3.98 -3.83
N VAL A 133 5.54 -3.31 -4.22
CA VAL A 133 5.00 -2.14 -3.52
C VAL A 133 3.92 -2.56 -2.54
N THR A 134 4.17 -2.38 -1.26
CA THR A 134 3.19 -2.65 -0.20
C THR A 134 2.31 -1.42 0.04
N LEU A 135 0.99 -1.60 -0.10
CA LEU A 135 -0.01 -0.56 0.16
C LEU A 135 -0.98 -1.01 1.26
N ASP A 136 -1.12 -0.19 2.29
CA ASP A 136 -2.18 -0.30 3.29
C ASP A 136 -3.19 0.83 3.05
N THR A 137 -4.24 0.52 2.33
CA THR A 137 -5.28 1.48 1.96
C THR A 137 -6.09 1.95 3.17
N SER A 138 -6.24 1.10 4.20
CA SER A 138 -7.00 1.41 5.41
C SER A 138 -6.29 2.48 6.25
N LYS A 139 -4.97 2.40 6.36
CA LYS A 139 -4.11 3.34 7.10
C LYS A 139 -3.47 4.38 6.18
N ARG A 140 -3.72 4.30 4.88
CA ARG A 140 -3.11 5.15 3.84
C ARG A 140 -1.58 5.20 3.96
N ARG A 141 -0.97 4.03 4.01
CA ARG A 141 0.49 3.86 4.07
C ARG A 141 0.98 3.14 2.83
N ALA A 142 2.09 3.61 2.30
CA ALA A 142 2.77 2.97 1.18
C ALA A 142 4.24 2.78 1.53
N MET A 143 4.77 1.58 1.27
CA MET A 143 6.16 1.24 1.49
C MET A 143 6.72 0.52 0.27
N VAL A 144 7.94 0.88 -0.11
CA VAL A 144 8.68 0.22 -1.17
C VAL A 144 10.17 0.20 -0.85
N ILE A 145 10.84 -0.91 -1.17
CA ILE A 145 12.29 -1.07 -1.05
C ILE A 145 12.88 -0.79 -2.43
N ALA A 146 13.67 0.28 -2.53
CA ALA A 146 14.28 0.68 -3.80
C ALA A 146 15.49 -0.17 -4.16
N LYS A 147 15.61 -0.50 -5.45
CA LYS A 147 16.84 -1.06 -6.00
C LYS A 147 17.90 0.02 -6.19
N PRO A 148 19.20 -0.35 -6.17
CA PRO A 148 20.28 0.57 -6.54
C PRO A 148 20.07 1.10 -7.97
N LEU A 149 19.87 2.40 -8.10
CA LEU A 149 19.74 3.07 -9.40
C LEU A 149 21.11 3.64 -9.82
N PRO A 150 21.58 3.41 -11.05
CA PRO A 150 22.88 3.91 -11.50
C PRO A 150 22.95 5.44 -11.36
N GLY A 151 24.02 5.94 -10.71
CA GLY A 151 24.23 7.37 -10.50
C GLY A 151 23.35 8.05 -9.47
N ALA A 152 22.43 7.34 -8.83
CA ALA A 152 21.62 7.89 -7.75
C ALA A 152 22.44 7.99 -6.46
N SER A 153 22.26 9.09 -5.73
CA SER A 153 22.78 9.29 -4.37
C SER A 153 21.66 9.08 -3.34
N LEU A 154 22.03 9.00 -2.07
CA LEU A 154 21.06 8.96 -0.98
C LEU A 154 20.09 10.16 -1.01
N ALA A 155 20.60 11.35 -1.35
CA ALA A 155 19.78 12.56 -1.53
C ALA A 155 18.78 12.43 -2.69
N SER A 156 19.12 11.66 -3.72
CA SER A 156 18.19 11.40 -4.84
C SER A 156 16.98 10.59 -4.37
N TYR A 157 17.17 9.55 -3.57
CA TYR A 157 16.06 8.76 -3.01
C TYR A 157 15.20 9.58 -2.04
N TYR A 158 15.82 10.43 -1.23
CA TYR A 158 15.08 11.36 -0.38
C TYR A 158 14.20 12.29 -1.19
N ALA A 159 14.75 12.91 -2.23
CA ALA A 159 13.99 13.80 -3.12
C ALA A 159 12.85 13.08 -3.86
N LEU A 160 13.06 11.80 -4.26
CA LEU A 160 12.02 10.97 -4.87
C LEU A 160 10.89 10.68 -3.89
N GLU A 161 11.19 10.30 -2.64
CA GLU A 161 10.17 10.11 -1.60
C GLU A 161 9.36 11.39 -1.40
N GLN A 162 10.02 12.55 -1.25
CA GLN A 162 9.34 13.84 -1.05
C GLN A 162 8.44 14.19 -2.24
N ARG A 163 8.88 13.93 -3.46
CA ARG A 163 8.09 14.21 -4.67
C ARG A 163 6.80 13.38 -4.72
N VAL A 164 6.89 12.09 -4.41
CA VAL A 164 5.69 11.23 -4.38
C VAL A 164 4.77 11.60 -3.22
N ALA A 165 5.33 11.88 -2.05
CA ALA A 165 4.56 12.32 -0.88
C ALA A 165 3.80 13.63 -1.15
N ALA A 166 4.41 14.58 -1.86
CA ALA A 166 3.77 15.83 -2.26
C ALA A 166 2.57 15.61 -3.21
N GLY A 167 2.65 14.61 -4.08
CA GLY A 167 1.55 14.21 -4.98
C GLY A 167 0.46 13.38 -4.31
N ALA A 168 0.77 12.71 -3.20
CA ALA A 168 -0.13 11.81 -2.48
C ALA A 168 -0.39 12.31 -1.04
N LYS A 169 -0.89 13.53 -0.89
CA LYS A 169 -1.03 14.27 0.38
C LYS A 169 -1.72 13.52 1.53
N ASN A 170 -2.55 12.53 1.21
CA ASN A 170 -3.29 11.74 2.20
C ASN A 170 -2.62 10.39 2.49
N TRP A 171 -1.40 10.17 1.99
CA TRP A 171 -0.65 8.94 2.18
C TRP A 171 0.65 9.18 2.92
N THR A 172 1.00 8.28 3.82
CA THR A 172 2.33 8.21 4.41
C THR A 172 3.21 7.34 3.51
N ILE A 173 4.14 7.96 2.80
CA ILE A 173 5.05 7.27 1.89
C ILE A 173 6.35 6.93 2.62
N LYS A 174 6.83 5.70 2.47
CA LYS A 174 8.14 5.27 2.95
C LYS A 174 8.87 4.57 1.81
N LEU A 175 9.94 5.20 1.33
CA LEU A 175 10.86 4.62 0.37
C LEU A 175 12.12 4.22 1.10
N GLN A 176 12.39 2.91 1.21
CA GLN A 176 13.61 2.41 1.81
C GLN A 176 14.71 2.39 0.75
N PRO A 177 15.75 3.26 0.88
CA PRO A 177 16.87 3.25 -0.05
C PRO A 177 17.79 2.07 0.20
N PRO A 178 18.64 1.69 -0.76
CA PRO A 178 19.76 0.78 -0.49
C PRO A 178 20.75 1.42 0.50
N ALA A 179 21.49 0.60 1.23
CA ALA A 179 22.54 1.05 2.14
C ALA A 179 23.72 1.63 1.33
N MET A 180 23.69 2.92 1.11
CA MET A 180 24.68 3.67 0.34
C MET A 180 25.62 4.43 1.27
N ALA A 181 26.74 4.96 0.71
CA ALA A 181 27.65 5.82 1.45
C ALA A 181 26.89 7.02 2.06
N LEU A 182 27.16 7.27 3.34
CA LEU A 182 26.60 8.39 4.07
C LEU A 182 27.46 9.65 3.84
N PRO A 183 26.86 10.84 3.80
CA PRO A 183 27.62 12.07 3.72
C PRO A 183 28.41 12.32 5.03
N GLU A 184 29.52 13.01 4.91
CA GLU A 184 30.31 13.44 6.06
C GLU A 184 29.65 14.63 6.75
N LEU A 185 29.85 14.74 8.07
CA LEU A 185 29.39 15.85 8.90
C LEU A 185 30.59 16.67 9.36
N THR A 186 30.56 17.96 9.08
CA THR A 186 31.54 18.90 9.60
C THR A 186 31.05 19.44 10.95
N ILE A 187 31.97 19.55 11.90
CA ILE A 187 31.74 20.13 13.23
C ILE A 187 32.52 21.41 13.32
N THR A 188 31.87 22.49 13.70
CA THR A 188 32.46 23.82 13.89
C THR A 188 32.00 24.37 15.26
N ASP A 189 32.92 24.82 16.06
CA ASP A 189 32.65 25.40 17.38
C ASP A 189 31.80 24.49 18.32
N GLY A 190 32.02 23.17 18.23
CA GLY A 190 31.30 22.22 19.07
C GLY A 190 29.83 21.97 18.67
N ALA A 191 29.47 22.34 17.45
CA ALA A 191 28.14 22.09 16.89
C ALA A 191 28.25 21.55 15.44
N VAL A 192 27.19 20.89 14.95
CA VAL A 192 27.10 20.49 13.54
C VAL A 192 27.06 21.77 12.69
N ASP A 193 28.01 21.90 11.76
CA ASP A 193 28.08 23.04 10.86
C ASP A 193 26.74 23.25 10.13
N PRO A 194 26.21 24.48 10.05
CA PRO A 194 24.97 24.77 9.33
C PRO A 194 24.95 24.25 7.88
N ALA A 195 26.09 24.23 7.19
CA ALA A 195 26.20 23.66 5.84
C ALA A 195 26.01 22.13 5.84
N SER A 196 26.32 21.45 6.94
CA SER A 196 26.14 20.01 7.12
C SER A 196 24.74 19.61 7.67
N SER A 197 23.89 20.57 7.99
CA SER A 197 22.56 20.31 8.56
C SER A 197 21.68 19.45 7.63
N ASN A 198 21.75 19.67 6.32
CA ASN A 198 21.04 18.84 5.33
C ASN A 198 21.58 17.42 5.30
N ASN A 199 22.89 17.22 5.46
CA ASN A 199 23.52 15.92 5.55
C ASN A 199 23.07 15.17 6.80
N LEU A 200 22.99 15.84 7.95
CA LEU A 200 22.48 15.24 9.18
C LEU A 200 21.02 14.78 9.01
N ASN A 201 20.16 15.62 8.46
CA ASN A 201 18.76 15.27 8.19
C ASN A 201 18.64 14.08 7.24
N LEU A 202 19.48 14.02 6.22
CA LEU A 202 19.53 12.91 5.27
C LEU A 202 19.98 11.60 5.94
N ILE A 203 20.95 11.65 6.82
CA ILE A 203 21.41 10.50 7.61
C ILE A 203 20.28 9.99 8.53
N ILE A 204 19.62 10.89 9.24
CA ILE A 204 18.49 10.54 10.11
C ILE A 204 17.39 9.85 9.30
N TRP A 205 16.96 10.48 8.19
CA TRP A 205 15.95 9.90 7.31
C TRP A 205 16.33 8.51 6.81
N ALA A 206 17.57 8.35 6.33
CA ALA A 206 18.04 7.06 5.83
C ALA A 206 18.08 5.98 6.93
N SER A 207 18.51 6.36 8.13
CA SER A 207 18.57 5.46 9.28
C SER A 207 17.18 4.98 9.70
N GLU A 208 16.19 5.86 9.69
CA GLU A 208 14.78 5.52 9.96
C GLU A 208 14.19 4.56 8.90
N ARG A 209 14.69 4.60 7.66
CA ARG A 209 14.19 3.78 6.56
C ARG A 209 14.87 2.42 6.48
N ILE A 210 16.20 2.40 6.70
CA ILE A 210 17.03 1.19 6.56
C ILE A 210 17.01 0.37 7.84
N GLY A 211 17.03 1.03 9.02
CA GLY A 211 16.97 0.36 10.32
C GLY A 211 18.29 -0.31 10.73
N LEU A 212 19.40 -0.03 10.04
CA LEU A 212 20.71 -0.54 10.40
C LEU A 212 21.40 0.40 11.41
N PRO A 213 22.18 -0.14 12.37
CA PRO A 213 22.98 0.67 13.26
C PRO A 213 24.12 1.35 12.50
N LEU A 214 24.55 2.51 13.02
CA LEU A 214 25.65 3.31 12.46
C LEU A 214 26.93 3.15 13.25
N GLY A 215 28.04 3.04 12.54
CA GLY A 215 29.37 3.25 13.07
C GLY A 215 29.81 4.70 12.87
N MET A 216 30.58 5.26 13.82
CA MET A 216 31.07 6.64 13.78
C MET A 216 32.59 6.69 13.92
N ASN A 217 33.24 7.42 13.03
CA ASN A 217 34.66 7.76 13.12
C ASN A 217 34.81 9.28 13.25
N GLY A 218 35.70 9.73 14.11
CA GLY A 218 35.98 11.15 14.37
C GLY A 218 36.65 11.33 15.72
N THR A 219 36.95 12.58 16.11
CA THR A 219 37.45 12.85 17.47
C THR A 219 36.34 12.55 18.50
N ALA A 220 36.72 12.27 19.74
CA ALA A 220 35.78 11.99 20.81
C ALA A 220 34.76 13.16 21.01
N ALA A 221 35.24 14.41 20.90
CA ALA A 221 34.42 15.60 21.03
C ALA A 221 33.39 15.73 19.90
N ASP A 222 33.83 15.56 18.63
CA ASP A 222 32.95 15.64 17.46
C ASP A 222 31.90 14.54 17.45
N ARG A 223 32.31 13.31 17.83
CA ARG A 223 31.38 12.18 17.93
C ARG A 223 30.31 12.42 19.00
N ALA A 224 30.66 13.01 20.13
CA ALA A 224 29.68 13.30 21.18
C ALA A 224 28.55 14.20 20.68
N VAL A 225 28.90 15.25 19.92
CA VAL A 225 27.93 16.17 19.31
C VAL A 225 26.98 15.46 18.34
N VAL A 226 27.56 14.67 17.42
CA VAL A 226 26.77 13.95 16.42
C VAL A 226 25.92 12.84 17.06
N LYS A 227 26.47 12.14 18.06
CA LYS A 227 25.76 11.10 18.82
C LYS A 227 24.52 11.65 19.51
N GLU A 228 24.64 12.80 20.18
CA GLU A 228 23.51 13.47 20.82
C GLU A 228 22.40 13.77 19.80
N ALA A 229 22.75 14.38 18.66
CA ALA A 229 21.81 14.74 17.60
C ALA A 229 21.10 13.50 17.00
N LEU A 230 21.83 12.39 16.77
CA LEU A 230 21.29 11.16 16.23
C LEU A 230 20.43 10.40 17.24
N THR A 231 20.88 10.31 18.49
CA THR A 231 20.16 9.60 19.56
C THR A 231 18.84 10.29 19.89
N ALA A 232 18.78 11.63 19.85
CA ALA A 232 17.54 12.40 19.99
C ALA A 232 16.50 12.06 18.91
N LYS A 233 16.90 11.43 17.81
CA LYS A 233 16.05 10.96 16.71
C LYS A 233 15.91 9.43 16.65
N ASN A 234 16.26 8.74 17.75
CA ASN A 234 16.20 7.27 17.87
C ASN A 234 17.06 6.52 16.85
N VAL A 235 18.14 7.13 16.34
CA VAL A 235 19.11 6.46 15.48
C VAL A 235 20.04 5.63 16.34
N THR A 236 20.19 4.35 16.03
CA THR A 236 21.03 3.41 16.77
C THR A 236 22.50 3.56 16.37
N ILE A 237 23.38 3.80 17.34
CA ILE A 237 24.83 3.82 17.18
C ILE A 237 25.39 2.51 17.73
N GLY A 238 26.12 1.76 16.89
CA GLY A 238 26.65 0.45 17.28
C GLY A 238 28.15 0.47 17.59
N GLN A 239 28.94 1.23 16.85
CA GLN A 239 30.40 1.25 17.01
C GLN A 239 30.95 2.67 16.90
N GLU A 240 31.91 2.99 17.76
CA GLU A 240 32.62 4.27 17.73
C GLU A 240 34.15 3.99 17.60
N SER A 241 34.81 4.78 16.76
CA SER A 241 36.25 4.69 16.58
C SER A 241 36.91 6.07 16.66
N ASP A 242 37.95 6.16 17.42
CA ASP A 242 38.73 7.42 17.61
C ASP A 242 39.74 7.58 16.48
N MET A 243 39.22 7.87 15.28
CA MET A 243 40.03 8.11 14.09
C MET A 243 39.77 9.53 13.61
N ALA A 244 40.76 10.40 13.73
CA ALA A 244 40.66 11.76 13.22
C ALA A 244 40.45 11.76 11.71
N ILE A 245 39.54 12.62 11.25
CA ILE A 245 39.26 12.84 9.82
C ILE A 245 40.09 14.04 9.36
N PRO A 246 40.74 13.99 8.20
CA PRO A 246 41.68 15.03 7.76
C PRO A 246 41.14 16.44 7.77
N ASN A 247 39.84 16.63 7.52
CA ASN A 247 39.17 17.93 7.50
C ASN A 247 38.34 18.21 8.75
N GLY A 248 38.50 17.43 9.80
CA GLY A 248 37.64 17.48 10.98
C GLY A 248 36.23 16.90 10.74
N GLY A 249 35.45 16.75 11.86
CA GLY A 249 34.10 16.27 11.81
C GLY A 249 33.94 14.73 11.98
N VAL A 250 32.80 14.20 11.51
CA VAL A 250 32.41 12.79 11.73
C VAL A 250 32.03 12.12 10.41
N ARG A 251 32.62 10.95 10.19
CA ARG A 251 32.25 10.04 9.10
C ARG A 251 31.41 8.89 9.66
N LEU A 252 30.26 8.64 9.04
CA LEU A 252 29.34 7.58 9.40
C LEU A 252 29.37 6.46 8.38
N ARG A 253 29.13 5.23 8.86
CA ARG A 253 28.99 4.04 8.02
C ARG A 253 27.90 3.13 8.55
N TRP A 254 27.30 2.34 7.66
CA TRP A 254 26.38 1.27 8.06
C TRP A 254 27.15 0.13 8.69
N LEU A 255 26.62 -0.43 9.77
CA LEU A 255 27.11 -1.65 10.37
C LEU A 255 26.26 -2.83 9.95
N ALA A 256 26.90 -3.97 9.69
CA ALA A 256 26.17 -5.21 9.50
C ALA A 256 25.49 -5.63 10.83
N PRO A 257 24.34 -6.33 10.79
CA PRO A 257 23.65 -6.77 12.00
C PRO A 257 24.53 -7.57 12.98
N SER A 258 25.52 -8.29 12.48
CA SER A 258 26.49 -9.04 13.28
C SER A 258 27.54 -8.17 14.00
N GLU A 259 27.82 -6.98 13.51
CA GLU A 259 28.83 -6.07 14.10
C GLU A 259 28.27 -5.28 15.29
N SER A 260 26.94 -5.20 15.42
CA SER A 260 26.29 -4.47 16.52
C SER A 260 26.31 -5.20 17.88
N MET A 261 26.52 -6.52 17.88
CA MET A 261 26.52 -7.35 19.11
C MET A 261 27.90 -7.41 19.83
N GLY A 262 28.97 -6.88 19.24
CA GLY A 262 30.33 -6.94 19.80
C GLY A 262 30.70 -5.81 20.77
N ALA A 263 29.83 -4.80 21.00
CA ALA A 263 30.16 -3.61 21.80
C ALA A 263 29.63 -3.61 23.25
N GLN A 264 29.11 -4.77 23.74
CA GLN A 264 28.66 -4.94 25.13
C GLN A 264 29.43 -6.06 25.83
N GLN A 265 30.75 -5.94 25.91
CA GLN A 265 31.58 -6.68 26.86
C GLN A 265 32.53 -5.73 27.58
#